data_42903a9d5100e8b5955b4cbb58b969ce
#
_entry.id   42903a9d5100e8b5955b4cbb58b969ce
#
_cell.length_a   1.000
_cell.length_b   1.000
_cell.length_c   1.000
_cell.angle_alpha   90.00
_cell.angle_beta   90.00
_cell.angle_gamma   90.00
#
_symmetry.space_group_name_H-M   'P 1'
#
loop_
_entity.id
_entity.type
_entity.pdbx_description
1 polymer ?
#
loop_
_entity_poly.entity_id
_entity_poly.type
_entity_poly.pdbx_seq_one_letter_code
_entity_poly.pdbx_strand_id
1 'polypeptide(L)'
;MEAITVMELKTLLDSAPDEIALVDVRNPAEAEVASIEGSHLVPLASLESGEAIDRVRGLAEGRRLLVHCKLGGRSARAVELLSQQGIAATNVTGGIDAWSQHVDPAIPRY
;
A
#
# COMPACT_ATOMS: atom_id res chain seq x y z
N MET A 1 2.22 -7.95 -13.32
CA MET A 1 1.86 -6.99 -12.24
C MET A 1 3.04 -6.05 -11.99
N GLU A 2 2.78 -4.77 -11.97
CA GLU A 2 3.81 -3.80 -11.63
C GLU A 2 4.12 -3.86 -10.14
N ALA A 3 5.41 -3.81 -9.79
CA ALA A 3 5.86 -3.86 -8.42
C ALA A 3 7.10 -3.00 -8.22
N ILE A 4 7.28 -2.49 -7.00
CA ILE A 4 8.48 -1.76 -6.59
C ILE A 4 9.02 -2.35 -5.29
N THR A 5 10.29 -2.08 -5.01
CA THR A 5 10.92 -2.46 -3.74
C THR A 5 10.61 -1.43 -2.66
N VAL A 6 10.84 -1.80 -1.39
CA VAL A 6 10.73 -0.83 -0.28
C VAL A 6 11.77 0.28 -0.37
N MET A 7 12.94 0.00 -0.96
CA MET A 7 13.97 1.03 -1.18
C MET A 7 13.50 2.07 -2.20
N GLU A 8 12.88 1.62 -3.29
CA GLU A 8 12.27 2.51 -4.27
C GLU A 8 11.12 3.32 -3.67
N LEU A 9 10.29 2.69 -2.84
CA LEU A 9 9.23 3.38 -2.10
C LEU A 9 9.82 4.50 -1.22
N LYS A 10 10.88 4.20 -0.47
CA LYS A 10 11.56 5.20 0.37
C LYS A 10 12.01 6.39 -0.44
N THR A 11 12.63 6.15 -1.59
CA THR A 11 13.08 7.22 -2.49
C THR A 11 11.91 8.09 -2.94
N LEU A 12 10.80 7.49 -3.34
CA LEU A 12 9.60 8.22 -3.77
C LEU A 12 8.99 9.04 -2.64
N LEU A 13 8.88 8.47 -1.44
CA LEU A 13 8.34 9.18 -0.28
C LEU A 13 9.21 10.37 0.14
N ASP A 14 10.52 10.25 -0.01
CA ASP A 14 11.45 11.33 0.32
C ASP A 14 11.46 12.46 -0.73
N SER A 15 11.36 12.10 -2.01
CA SER A 15 11.55 13.07 -3.10
C SER A 15 10.25 13.64 -3.65
N ALA A 16 9.15 12.89 -3.63
CA ALA A 16 7.89 13.28 -4.26
C ALA A 16 6.66 12.76 -3.50
N PRO A 17 6.53 13.05 -2.18
CA PRO A 17 5.46 12.49 -1.36
C PRO A 17 4.06 12.87 -1.86
N ASP A 18 3.90 14.05 -2.47
CA ASP A 18 2.61 14.52 -2.96
C ASP A 18 2.19 13.87 -4.29
N GLU A 19 3.10 13.18 -4.96
CA GLU A 19 2.84 12.48 -6.22
C GLU A 19 2.43 11.02 -6.01
N ILE A 20 2.35 10.58 -4.74
CA ILE A 20 2.09 9.20 -4.36
C ILE A 20 0.86 9.11 -3.47
N ALA A 21 0.05 8.09 -3.68
CA ALA A 21 -0.93 7.62 -2.71
C ALA A 21 -0.51 6.23 -2.25
N LEU A 22 -0.13 6.09 -0.98
CA LEU A 22 0.25 4.81 -0.39
C LEU A 22 -0.94 4.23 0.39
N VAL A 23 -1.39 3.06 -0.02
CA VAL A 23 -2.54 2.37 0.58
C VAL A 23 -2.08 1.10 1.28
N ASP A 24 -2.54 0.95 2.52
CA ASP A 24 -2.32 -0.22 3.37
C ASP A 24 -3.60 -1.06 3.38
N VAL A 25 -3.52 -2.30 2.86
CA VAL A 25 -4.70 -3.18 2.76
C VAL A 25 -4.76 -4.24 3.85
N ARG A 26 -3.98 -4.06 4.92
CA ARG A 26 -4.05 -4.90 6.12
C ARG A 26 -5.32 -4.58 6.91
N ASN A 27 -5.53 -5.28 8.02
CA ASN A 27 -6.66 -4.96 8.91
C ASN A 27 -6.28 -3.89 9.95
N PRO A 28 -7.28 -3.28 10.63
CA PRO A 28 -7.02 -2.23 11.62
C PRO A 28 -6.13 -2.66 12.78
N ALA A 29 -6.25 -3.90 13.24
CA ALA A 29 -5.44 -4.40 14.36
C ALA A 29 -3.95 -4.44 13.98
N GLU A 30 -3.63 -4.84 12.75
CA GLU A 30 -2.25 -4.82 12.27
C GLU A 30 -1.71 -3.39 12.17
N ALA A 31 -2.52 -2.45 11.70
CA ALA A 31 -2.13 -1.05 11.57
C ALA A 31 -1.83 -0.39 12.93
N GLU A 32 -2.49 -0.84 13.99
CA GLU A 32 -2.20 -0.38 15.37
C GLU A 32 -0.85 -0.89 15.87
N VAL A 33 -0.43 -2.07 15.44
CA VAL A 33 0.87 -2.63 15.83
C VAL A 33 2.01 -1.90 15.14
N ALA A 34 1.86 -1.65 13.84
CA ALA A 34 2.89 -1.03 13.02
C ALA A 34 2.26 -0.44 11.75
N SER A 35 2.72 0.72 11.32
CA SER A 35 2.26 1.33 10.07
C SER A 35 3.37 2.16 9.44
N ILE A 36 3.29 2.34 8.12
CA ILE A 36 4.18 3.25 7.40
C ILE A 36 3.55 4.63 7.42
N GLU A 37 4.28 5.63 7.87
CA GLU A 37 3.80 7.00 7.93
C GLU A 37 3.31 7.49 6.57
N GLY A 38 2.14 8.12 6.56
CA GLY A 38 1.52 8.63 5.34
C GLY A 38 0.67 7.61 4.59
N SER A 39 0.62 6.35 5.04
CA SER A 39 -0.26 5.36 4.41
C SER A 39 -1.72 5.56 4.81
N HIS A 40 -2.62 5.18 3.89
CA HIS A 40 -4.06 5.20 4.10
C HIS A 40 -4.55 3.77 4.30
N LEU A 41 -5.18 3.49 5.44
CA LEU A 41 -5.71 2.14 5.71
C LEU A 41 -7.00 1.92 4.92
N VAL A 42 -6.96 0.95 4.03
CA VAL A 42 -8.12 0.50 3.24
C VAL A 42 -8.09 -1.03 3.28
N PRO A 43 -8.72 -1.67 4.26
CA PRO A 43 -8.66 -3.13 4.40
C PRO A 43 -9.09 -3.87 3.13
N LEU A 44 -8.40 -4.96 2.81
CA LEU A 44 -8.68 -5.74 1.60
C LEU A 44 -10.16 -6.12 1.48
N ALA A 45 -10.80 -6.47 2.60
CA ALA A 45 -12.22 -6.83 2.59
C ALA A 45 -13.12 -5.72 2.03
N SER A 46 -12.77 -4.44 2.26
CA SER A 46 -13.53 -3.31 1.73
C SER A 46 -13.34 -3.11 0.22
N LEU A 47 -12.25 -3.60 -0.33
CA LEU A 47 -12.04 -3.65 -1.78
C LEU A 47 -12.76 -4.84 -2.40
N GLU A 48 -12.75 -5.98 -1.73
CA GLU A 48 -13.46 -7.18 -2.19
C GLU A 48 -14.97 -6.96 -2.24
N SER A 49 -15.53 -6.24 -1.27
CA SER A 49 -16.95 -5.87 -1.25
C SER A 49 -17.31 -4.76 -2.25
N GLY A 50 -16.32 -4.04 -2.75
CA GLY A 50 -16.51 -2.86 -3.60
C GLY A 50 -16.75 -1.57 -2.85
N GLU A 51 -16.93 -1.62 -1.52
CA GLU A 51 -17.28 -0.47 -0.70
C GLU A 51 -16.24 0.66 -0.77
N ALA A 52 -14.94 0.31 -0.83
CA ALA A 52 -13.85 1.28 -0.78
C ALA A 52 -13.31 1.67 -2.17
N ILE A 53 -13.84 1.15 -3.26
CA ILE A 53 -13.30 1.40 -4.60
C ILE A 53 -13.28 2.91 -4.92
N ASP A 54 -14.36 3.62 -4.67
CA ASP A 54 -14.44 5.04 -4.97
C ASP A 54 -13.49 5.87 -4.11
N ARG A 55 -13.28 5.48 -2.86
CA ARG A 55 -12.30 6.12 -1.98
C ARG A 55 -10.89 6.00 -2.54
N VAL A 56 -10.51 4.80 -2.97
CA VAL A 56 -9.19 4.57 -3.56
C VAL A 56 -9.03 5.30 -4.88
N ARG A 57 -10.09 5.34 -5.71
CA ARG A 57 -10.08 6.11 -6.96
C ARG A 57 -9.78 7.58 -6.68
N GLY A 58 -10.40 8.15 -5.66
CA GLY A 58 -10.14 9.53 -5.24
C GLY A 58 -8.72 9.76 -4.73
N LEU A 59 -8.20 8.84 -3.91
CA LEU A 59 -6.82 8.90 -3.42
C LEU A 59 -5.80 8.85 -4.55
N ALA A 60 -6.08 8.08 -5.58
CA ALA A 60 -5.18 7.86 -6.72
C ALA A 60 -5.25 8.98 -7.76
N GLU A 61 -6.21 9.89 -7.68
CA GLU A 61 -6.38 10.94 -8.68
C GLU A 61 -5.15 11.85 -8.75
N GLY A 62 -4.51 11.89 -9.92
CA GLY A 62 -3.28 12.67 -10.13
C GLY A 62 -2.06 12.14 -9.41
N ARG A 63 -2.11 10.91 -8.88
CA ARG A 63 -1.03 10.29 -8.12
C ARG A 63 -0.75 8.88 -8.58
N ARG A 64 0.48 8.41 -8.31
CA ARG A 64 0.81 7.01 -8.47
C ARG A 64 0.33 6.25 -7.25
N LEU A 65 -0.51 5.24 -7.46
CA LEU A 65 -1.07 4.43 -6.40
C LEU A 65 -0.15 3.25 -6.07
N LEU A 66 0.32 3.21 -4.83
CA LEU A 66 1.17 2.14 -4.31
C LEU A 66 0.41 1.42 -3.21
N VAL A 67 0.45 0.09 -3.22
CA VAL A 67 -0.32 -0.74 -2.29
C VAL A 67 0.60 -1.68 -1.55
N HIS A 68 0.48 -1.75 -0.23
CA HIS A 68 1.25 -2.69 0.58
C HIS A 68 0.37 -3.45 1.57
N CYS A 69 0.89 -4.57 2.01
CA CYS A 69 0.37 -5.32 3.15
C CYS A 69 1.54 -5.75 4.04
N LYS A 70 1.46 -6.90 4.71
CA LYS A 70 2.57 -7.39 5.53
C LYS A 70 3.72 -7.91 4.68
N LEU A 71 3.43 -8.84 3.75
CA LEU A 71 4.44 -9.55 2.95
C LEU A 71 4.28 -9.39 1.44
N GLY A 72 3.12 -8.94 0.95
CA GLY A 72 2.88 -8.71 -0.46
C GLY A 72 1.71 -9.49 -1.08
N GLY A 73 1.16 -10.49 -0.42
CA GLY A 73 0.09 -11.33 -0.96
C GLY A 73 -1.26 -10.64 -1.03
N ARG A 74 -1.71 -10.04 0.05
CA ARG A 74 -2.98 -9.29 0.10
C ARG A 74 -2.93 -8.07 -0.81
N SER A 75 -1.80 -7.37 -0.84
CA SER A 75 -1.63 -6.21 -1.71
C SER A 75 -1.62 -6.59 -3.18
N ALA A 76 -1.05 -7.74 -3.54
CA ALA A 76 -1.15 -8.26 -4.91
C ALA A 76 -2.61 -8.52 -5.30
N ARG A 77 -3.41 -9.09 -4.39
CA ARG A 77 -4.84 -9.28 -4.61
C ARG A 77 -5.56 -7.94 -4.78
N ALA A 78 -5.24 -6.96 -3.96
CA ALA A 78 -5.81 -5.61 -4.05
C ALA A 78 -5.51 -4.95 -5.39
N VAL A 79 -4.25 -5.04 -5.86
CA VAL A 79 -3.85 -4.52 -7.18
C VAL A 79 -4.70 -5.14 -8.30
N GLU A 80 -4.93 -6.44 -8.22
CA GLU A 80 -5.76 -7.16 -9.20
C GLU A 80 -7.21 -6.69 -9.18
N LEU A 81 -7.81 -6.56 -7.99
CA LEU A 81 -9.18 -6.04 -7.84
C LEU A 81 -9.32 -4.62 -8.37
N LEU A 82 -8.35 -3.76 -8.07
CA LEU A 82 -8.34 -2.38 -8.55
C LEU A 82 -8.20 -2.31 -10.07
N SER A 83 -7.35 -3.16 -10.63
CA SER A 83 -7.19 -3.26 -12.10
C SER A 83 -8.51 -3.60 -12.79
N GLN A 84 -9.31 -4.49 -12.21
CA GLN A 84 -10.62 -4.83 -12.74
C GLN A 84 -11.59 -3.64 -12.75
N GLN A 85 -11.33 -2.64 -11.92
CA GLN A 85 -12.11 -1.40 -11.84
C GLN A 85 -11.47 -0.25 -12.62
N GLY A 86 -10.46 -0.55 -13.44
CA GLY A 86 -9.77 0.46 -14.24
C GLY A 86 -8.80 1.35 -13.44
N ILE A 87 -8.41 0.93 -12.25
CA ILE A 87 -7.50 1.67 -11.39
C ILE A 87 -6.12 1.00 -11.41
N ALA A 88 -5.12 1.69 -11.98
CA ALA A 88 -3.75 1.19 -12.01
C ALA A 88 -3.11 1.32 -10.62
N ALA A 89 -2.46 0.27 -10.16
CA ALA A 89 -1.77 0.24 -8.87
C ALA A 89 -0.49 -0.58 -8.97
N THR A 90 0.48 -0.26 -8.12
CA THR A 90 1.77 -0.94 -8.03
C THR A 90 1.90 -1.61 -6.66
N ASN A 91 2.30 -2.87 -6.65
CA ASN A 91 2.52 -3.62 -5.40
C ASN A 91 3.88 -3.27 -4.81
N VAL A 92 3.93 -3.04 -3.50
CA VAL A 92 5.19 -2.88 -2.77
C VAL A 92 5.68 -4.26 -2.34
N THR A 93 6.71 -4.76 -3.00
CA THR A 93 7.28 -6.09 -2.76
C THR A 93 7.79 -6.21 -1.33
N GLY A 94 7.38 -7.28 -0.65
CA GLY A 94 7.82 -7.55 0.73
C GLY A 94 7.08 -6.78 1.80
N GLY A 95 6.25 -5.81 1.43
CA GLY A 95 5.37 -5.08 2.33
C GLY A 95 6.06 -4.40 3.51
N ILE A 96 5.30 -4.20 4.60
CA ILE A 96 5.83 -3.54 5.80
C ILE A 96 6.91 -4.37 6.49
N ASP A 97 6.93 -5.70 6.31
CA ASP A 97 7.98 -6.55 6.85
C ASP A 97 9.35 -6.19 6.23
N ALA A 98 9.41 -6.08 4.91
CA ALA A 98 10.62 -5.63 4.21
C ALA A 98 10.98 -4.18 4.55
N TRP A 99 9.97 -3.32 4.70
CA TRP A 99 10.17 -1.93 5.13
C TRP A 99 10.86 -1.86 6.49
N SER A 100 10.40 -2.64 7.46
CA SER A 100 11.02 -2.73 8.78
C SER A 100 12.46 -3.23 8.71
N GLN A 101 12.73 -4.25 7.88
CA GLN A 101 14.06 -4.84 7.76
C GLN A 101 15.07 -3.89 7.10
N HIS A 102 14.66 -3.18 6.05
CA HIS A 102 15.60 -2.52 5.13
C HIS A 102 15.54 -1.00 5.17
N VAL A 103 14.47 -0.41 5.69
CA VAL A 103 14.25 1.04 5.66
C VAL A 103 14.16 1.62 7.06
N ASP A 104 13.26 1.11 7.89
CA ASP A 104 12.99 1.66 9.21
C ASP A 104 12.92 0.57 10.28
N PRO A 105 14.05 0.22 10.89
CA PRO A 105 14.08 -0.83 11.91
C PRO A 105 13.33 -0.48 13.21
N ALA A 106 12.91 0.76 13.39
CA ALA A 106 12.07 1.15 14.53
C ALA A 106 10.64 0.64 14.41
N ILE A 107 10.19 0.28 13.20
CA ILE A 107 8.87 -0.32 12.98
C ILE A 107 8.90 -1.78 13.44
N PRO A 108 8.01 -2.18 14.39
CA PRO A 108 7.97 -3.54 14.88
C PRO A 108 7.66 -4.56 13.77
N ARG A 109 8.34 -5.69 13.81
CA ARG A 109 7.96 -6.86 13.02
C ARG A 109 7.01 -7.71 13.85
N TYR A 110 6.00 -8.25 13.18
CA TYR A 110 4.97 -9.04 13.88
C TYR A 110 4.59 -10.30 13.11
#